data_79b25ee3f07fc7e0d34b6a05adaaefe8
#
_entry.id   79b25ee3f07fc7e0d34b6a05adaaefe8
#
_cell.length_a   1.000
_cell.length_b   1.000
_cell.length_c   1.000
_cell.angle_alpha   90.00
_cell.angle_beta   90.00
_cell.angle_gamma   90.00
#
_symmetry.space_group_name_H-M   'P 1'
#
loop_
_entity.id
_entity.type
_entity.pdbx_description
1 polymer ?
#
loop_
_entity_poly.entity_id
_entity_poly.type
_entity_poly.pdbx_seq_one_letter_code
_entity_poly.pdbx_strand_id
1 'polypeptide(L)'
;EMSASLVGSEMCIRDSFTEGQPVDLVTLQNRLKEKDVPQEIQSLDFVRTLVTSVPTSANIKYYANIVKENAIKRKLIHVTEDIENECYAGKESLESVLDKTEHDVFELLSTRQTGDYVPIRTVVMNALEKIEKAAQQEGTVTGIPTGFIDLDYRTAGLQPSDLVLVAARPSMGKTAFVLNIAQHVAFHAHLCTAIFSLEMSKEQLVNRLFSLESKVDAQALRTGNLSDADWEKLVEGAGIIGDSELIIDDTPGISISELRSKCRKYKLEHDLKLIIIDYLQLMTGSGRGSESRQQEISDISRSLKALARELSVPVVALSQ
;
A
#
# COMPACT_ATOMS: atom_id res chain seq x y z
N GLU A 1 -19.36 34.57 -13.44
CA GLU A 1 -20.66 34.84 -12.79
C GLU A 1 -21.43 33.59 -12.38
N MET A 2 -21.43 32.51 -13.20
CA MET A 2 -22.07 31.23 -12.82
C MET A 2 -21.41 30.52 -11.64
N SER A 3 -20.13 30.72 -11.39
CA SER A 3 -19.41 30.04 -10.28
C SER A 3 -19.77 30.58 -8.88
N ALA A 4 -20.03 31.89 -8.76
CA ALA A 4 -20.38 32.51 -7.49
C ALA A 4 -21.79 32.10 -7.00
N SER A 5 -22.72 31.83 -7.93
CA SER A 5 -24.10 31.44 -7.61
C SER A 5 -24.20 30.00 -7.09
N LEU A 6 -23.42 29.08 -7.67
CA LEU A 6 -23.36 27.71 -7.25
C LEU A 6 -22.66 27.57 -5.87
N VAL A 7 -21.57 28.31 -5.64
CA VAL A 7 -20.83 28.29 -4.35
C VAL A 7 -21.70 28.79 -3.21
N GLY A 8 -22.52 29.84 -3.40
CA GLY A 8 -23.39 30.38 -2.35
C GLY A 8 -24.47 29.38 -1.92
N SER A 9 -25.16 28.71 -2.85
CA SER A 9 -26.20 27.74 -2.54
C SER A 9 -25.65 26.43 -1.95
N GLU A 10 -24.54 25.92 -2.47
CA GLU A 10 -23.85 24.74 -1.90
C GLU A 10 -23.39 24.95 -0.46
N MET A 11 -22.83 26.13 -0.14
CA MET A 11 -22.41 26.45 1.24
C MET A 11 -23.61 26.50 2.18
N CYS A 12 -24.71 27.14 1.79
CA CYS A 12 -25.93 27.21 2.60
C CYS A 12 -26.55 25.83 2.84
N ILE A 13 -26.59 24.95 1.85
CA ILE A 13 -27.07 23.57 1.99
C ILE A 13 -26.17 22.76 2.94
N ARG A 14 -24.85 22.86 2.78
CA ARG A 14 -23.89 22.14 3.62
C ARG A 14 -23.92 22.64 5.06
N ASP A 15 -23.97 23.95 5.27
CA ASP A 15 -24.02 24.54 6.59
C ASP A 15 -25.31 24.11 7.32
N SER A 16 -26.48 24.15 6.65
CA SER A 16 -27.74 23.68 7.20
C SER A 16 -27.70 22.19 7.58
N PHE A 17 -27.12 21.35 6.72
CA PHE A 17 -26.95 19.92 6.99
C PHE A 17 -26.04 19.68 8.19
N THR A 18 -24.92 20.41 8.30
CA THR A 18 -23.97 20.28 9.43
C THR A 18 -24.57 20.72 10.75
N GLU A 19 -25.46 21.72 10.71
CA GLU A 19 -26.18 22.24 11.89
C GLU A 19 -27.44 21.39 12.21
N GLY A 20 -27.74 20.34 11.45
CA GLY A 20 -28.91 19.49 11.66
C GLY A 20 -30.24 20.15 11.34
N GLN A 21 -30.22 21.24 10.55
CA GLN A 21 -31.43 21.93 10.14
C GLN A 21 -32.03 21.33 8.86
N PRO A 22 -33.36 21.30 8.72
CA PRO A 22 -34.00 20.79 7.50
C PRO A 22 -33.63 21.68 6.30
N VAL A 23 -33.35 21.04 5.17
CA VAL A 23 -33.05 21.72 3.90
C VAL A 23 -34.28 21.63 3.00
N ASP A 24 -35.07 22.70 2.99
CA ASP A 24 -36.23 22.87 2.11
C ASP A 24 -36.18 24.23 1.38
N LEU A 25 -37.18 24.48 0.51
CA LEU A 25 -37.25 25.69 -0.27
C LEU A 25 -37.24 27.00 0.58
N VAL A 26 -37.90 26.95 1.72
CA VAL A 26 -38.06 28.12 2.62
C VAL A 26 -36.81 28.34 3.47
N THR A 27 -36.28 27.28 4.05
CA THR A 27 -35.07 27.35 4.87
C THR A 27 -33.84 27.75 4.03
N LEU A 28 -33.72 27.20 2.80
CA LEU A 28 -32.64 27.56 1.88
C LEU A 28 -32.73 29.01 1.44
N GLN A 29 -33.95 29.51 1.10
CA GLN A 29 -34.12 30.90 0.75
C GLN A 29 -33.79 31.87 1.89
N ASN A 30 -34.19 31.54 3.12
CA ASN A 30 -33.86 32.35 4.29
C ASN A 30 -32.33 32.39 4.54
N ARG A 31 -31.67 31.28 4.45
CA ARG A 31 -30.19 31.21 4.58
C ARG A 31 -29.48 32.01 3.47
N LEU A 32 -29.97 31.97 2.22
CA LEU A 32 -29.40 32.74 1.13
C LEU A 32 -29.59 34.26 1.35
N LYS A 33 -30.67 34.68 2.01
CA LYS A 33 -30.89 36.09 2.39
C LYS A 33 -30.00 36.58 3.53
N GLU A 34 -29.57 35.68 4.41
CA GLU A 34 -28.63 35.95 5.54
C GLU A 34 -27.18 36.09 5.05
N LYS A 35 -26.85 35.52 3.93
CA LYS A 35 -25.50 35.58 3.33
C LYS A 35 -25.40 36.72 2.35
N ASP A 36 -24.23 37.31 2.24
CA ASP A 36 -23.95 38.38 1.25
C ASP A 36 -23.75 37.78 -0.16
N VAL A 37 -24.87 37.37 -0.76
CA VAL A 37 -24.92 36.81 -2.12
C VAL A 37 -25.74 37.71 -3.02
N PRO A 38 -25.52 37.71 -4.37
CA PRO A 38 -26.30 38.56 -5.32
C PRO A 38 -27.80 38.35 -5.17
N GLN A 39 -28.57 39.46 -5.34
CA GLN A 39 -30.02 39.43 -5.17
C GLN A 39 -30.74 38.43 -6.08
N GLU A 40 -30.19 38.15 -7.25
CA GLU A 40 -30.72 37.17 -8.18
C GLU A 40 -30.79 35.78 -7.61
N ILE A 41 -29.81 35.43 -6.78
CA ILE A 41 -29.67 34.10 -6.13
C ILE A 41 -30.57 33.99 -4.88
N GLN A 42 -30.90 35.12 -4.24
CA GLN A 42 -31.81 35.19 -3.09
C GLN A 42 -33.28 35.03 -3.49
N SER A 43 -33.57 35.03 -4.79
CA SER A 43 -34.96 34.98 -5.31
C SER A 43 -35.56 33.56 -5.12
N LEU A 44 -36.88 33.52 -4.86
CA LEU A 44 -37.64 32.28 -4.78
C LEU A 44 -37.63 31.52 -6.12
N ASP A 45 -37.57 32.22 -7.21
CA ASP A 45 -37.55 31.63 -8.56
C ASP A 45 -36.22 30.94 -8.84
N PHE A 46 -35.12 31.46 -8.32
CA PHE A 46 -33.82 30.77 -8.41
C PHE A 46 -33.86 29.43 -7.62
N VAL A 47 -34.38 29.43 -6.38
CA VAL A 47 -34.47 28.22 -5.57
C VAL A 47 -35.43 27.20 -6.20
N ARG A 48 -36.54 27.66 -6.78
CA ARG A 48 -37.45 26.79 -7.58
C ARG A 48 -36.75 26.18 -8.79
N THR A 49 -35.98 26.96 -9.53
CA THR A 49 -35.22 26.47 -10.69
C THR A 49 -34.21 25.40 -10.27
N LEU A 50 -33.52 25.55 -9.13
CA LEU A 50 -32.65 24.53 -8.58
C LEU A 50 -33.38 23.20 -8.30
N VAL A 51 -34.55 23.26 -7.65
CA VAL A 51 -35.33 22.07 -7.32
C VAL A 51 -35.91 21.40 -8.54
N THR A 52 -36.36 22.17 -9.52
CA THR A 52 -36.98 21.65 -10.77
C THR A 52 -35.95 21.21 -11.80
N SER A 53 -34.69 21.64 -11.69
CA SER A 53 -33.60 21.20 -12.59
C SER A 53 -33.27 19.72 -12.48
N VAL A 54 -33.62 19.09 -11.34
CA VAL A 54 -33.43 17.66 -11.11
C VAL A 54 -34.78 16.95 -11.03
N PRO A 55 -35.20 16.22 -12.09
CA PRO A 55 -36.58 15.72 -12.21
C PRO A 55 -36.88 14.59 -11.18
N THR A 56 -35.89 13.90 -10.61
CA THR A 56 -36.10 12.79 -9.69
C THR A 56 -34.89 12.57 -8.77
N SER A 57 -35.16 12.23 -7.50
CA SER A 57 -34.16 11.78 -6.53
C SER A 57 -33.65 10.36 -6.80
N ALA A 58 -34.30 9.59 -7.67
CA ALA A 58 -33.91 8.21 -7.97
C ALA A 58 -32.46 8.11 -8.52
N ASN A 59 -32.00 9.13 -9.21
CA ASN A 59 -30.66 9.17 -9.83
C ASN A 59 -29.61 9.89 -8.98
N ILE A 60 -29.85 10.12 -7.68
CA ILE A 60 -28.95 10.90 -6.81
C ILE A 60 -27.53 10.33 -6.79
N LYS A 61 -27.37 9.00 -6.83
CA LYS A 61 -26.04 8.35 -6.90
C LYS A 61 -25.28 8.70 -8.17
N TYR A 62 -25.98 8.79 -9.30
CA TYR A 62 -25.39 9.17 -10.57
C TYR A 62 -24.92 10.64 -10.55
N TYR A 63 -25.77 11.55 -10.05
CA TYR A 63 -25.39 12.95 -9.90
C TYR A 63 -24.26 13.16 -8.89
N ALA A 64 -24.29 12.43 -7.77
CA ALA A 64 -23.20 12.46 -6.80
C ALA A 64 -21.87 11.99 -7.41
N ASN A 65 -21.88 10.96 -8.28
CA ASN A 65 -20.69 10.51 -8.99
C ASN A 65 -20.13 11.58 -9.94
N ILE A 66 -21.00 12.29 -10.68
CA ILE A 66 -20.56 13.40 -11.55
C ILE A 66 -19.86 14.50 -10.73
N VAL A 67 -20.44 14.87 -9.57
CA VAL A 67 -19.86 15.86 -8.67
C VAL A 67 -18.52 15.37 -8.12
N LYS A 68 -18.46 14.10 -7.68
CA LYS A 68 -17.24 13.46 -7.19
C LYS A 68 -16.12 13.44 -8.23
N GLU A 69 -16.43 13.05 -9.48
CA GLU A 69 -15.47 13.06 -10.58
C GLU A 69 -14.90 14.46 -10.86
N ASN A 70 -15.78 15.46 -10.91
CA ASN A 70 -15.35 16.84 -11.15
C ASN A 70 -14.57 17.41 -9.94
N ALA A 71 -14.89 17.02 -8.73
CA ALA A 71 -14.12 17.38 -7.53
C ALA A 71 -12.71 16.79 -7.56
N ILE A 72 -12.58 15.51 -7.97
CA ILE A 72 -11.28 14.86 -8.16
C ILE A 72 -10.46 15.56 -9.25
N LYS A 73 -11.08 15.90 -10.38
CA LYS A 73 -10.39 16.64 -11.46
C LYS A 73 -9.88 18.00 -10.98
N ARG A 74 -10.67 18.76 -10.22
CA ARG A 74 -10.23 20.04 -9.64
C ARG A 74 -9.08 19.85 -8.67
N LYS A 75 -9.16 18.85 -7.77
CA LYS A 75 -8.07 18.56 -6.82
C LYS A 75 -6.78 18.16 -7.56
N LEU A 76 -6.90 17.41 -8.67
CA LEU A 76 -5.77 17.05 -9.52
C LEU A 76 -5.11 18.29 -10.16
N ILE A 77 -5.90 19.23 -10.63
CA ILE A 77 -5.41 20.51 -11.19
C ILE A 77 -4.62 21.27 -10.11
N HIS A 78 -5.18 21.43 -8.91
CA HIS A 78 -4.49 22.14 -7.83
C HIS A 78 -3.17 21.48 -7.44
N VAL A 79 -3.14 20.14 -7.30
CA VAL A 79 -1.90 19.41 -6.99
C VAL A 79 -0.86 19.61 -8.09
N THR A 80 -1.26 19.61 -9.38
CA THR A 80 -0.33 19.87 -10.48
C THR A 80 0.19 21.30 -10.48
N GLU A 81 -0.65 22.29 -10.17
CA GLU A 81 -0.25 23.69 -10.02
C GLU A 81 0.73 23.88 -8.85
N ASP A 82 0.50 23.20 -7.73
CA ASP A 82 1.39 23.26 -6.57
C ASP A 82 2.76 22.66 -6.90
N ILE A 83 2.80 21.50 -7.57
CA ILE A 83 4.05 20.86 -8.03
C ILE A 83 4.80 21.77 -9.02
N GLU A 84 4.08 22.38 -9.97
CA GLU A 84 4.67 23.32 -10.93
C GLU A 84 5.31 24.51 -10.22
N ASN A 85 4.60 25.12 -9.28
CA ASN A 85 5.09 26.24 -8.50
C ASN A 85 6.33 25.90 -7.66
N GLU A 86 6.39 24.71 -7.07
CA GLU A 86 7.56 24.24 -6.30
C GLU A 86 8.76 24.01 -7.21
N CYS A 87 8.57 23.41 -8.39
CA CYS A 87 9.63 23.23 -9.36
C CYS A 87 10.22 24.57 -9.83
N TYR A 88 9.39 25.59 -10.08
CA TYR A 88 9.87 26.91 -10.46
C TYR A 88 10.50 27.70 -9.30
N ALA A 89 10.02 27.47 -8.08
CA ALA A 89 10.60 28.16 -6.90
C ALA A 89 12.02 27.73 -6.58
N GLY A 90 12.41 26.49 -6.91
CA GLY A 90 13.78 25.97 -6.76
C GLY A 90 14.34 26.02 -5.33
N LYS A 91 13.47 26.06 -4.31
CA LYS A 91 13.88 26.22 -2.89
C LYS A 91 14.19 24.89 -2.21
N GLU A 92 13.61 23.79 -2.70
CA GLU A 92 13.74 22.47 -2.13
C GLU A 92 14.65 21.56 -2.97
N SER A 93 15.18 20.50 -2.37
CA SER A 93 15.95 19.50 -3.11
C SER A 93 15.04 18.70 -4.04
N LEU A 94 15.60 18.19 -5.14
CA LEU A 94 14.84 17.37 -6.09
C LEU A 94 14.16 16.17 -5.41
N GLU A 95 14.84 15.52 -4.46
CA GLU A 95 14.29 14.40 -3.69
C GLU A 95 13.06 14.83 -2.88
N SER A 96 13.11 15.98 -2.19
CA SER A 96 11.98 16.50 -1.41
C SER A 96 10.76 16.79 -2.29
N VAL A 97 10.96 17.36 -3.47
CA VAL A 97 9.89 17.64 -4.43
C VAL A 97 9.28 16.35 -4.98
N LEU A 98 10.10 15.34 -5.27
CA LEU A 98 9.62 14.03 -5.74
C LEU A 98 8.80 13.29 -4.67
N ASP A 99 9.30 13.23 -3.43
CA ASP A 99 8.61 12.59 -2.31
C ASP A 99 7.25 13.25 -2.02
N LYS A 100 7.20 14.58 -2.06
CA LYS A 100 5.95 15.34 -1.87
C LYS A 100 4.97 15.10 -3.00
N THR A 101 5.46 15.13 -4.24
CA THR A 101 4.65 14.84 -5.44
C THR A 101 4.04 13.44 -5.35
N GLU A 102 4.83 12.43 -5.00
CA GLU A 102 4.33 11.06 -4.82
C GLU A 102 3.27 11.00 -3.72
N HIS A 103 3.52 11.66 -2.59
CA HIS A 103 2.56 11.71 -1.48
C HIS A 103 1.22 12.34 -1.90
N ASP A 104 1.23 13.49 -2.55
CA ASP A 104 0.04 14.27 -2.91
C ASP A 104 -0.78 13.57 -4.00
N VAL A 105 -0.12 13.00 -5.00
CA VAL A 105 -0.77 12.18 -6.02
C VAL A 105 -1.37 10.91 -5.40
N PHE A 106 -0.65 10.28 -4.47
CA PHE A 106 -1.16 9.09 -3.79
C PHE A 106 -2.35 9.39 -2.88
N GLU A 107 -2.34 10.50 -2.15
CA GLU A 107 -3.49 10.93 -1.34
C GLU A 107 -4.74 11.11 -2.21
N LEU A 108 -4.57 11.67 -3.40
CA LEU A 108 -5.65 11.78 -4.39
C LEU A 108 -6.21 10.41 -4.83
N LEU A 109 -5.33 9.45 -5.11
CA LEU A 109 -5.71 8.10 -5.53
C LEU A 109 -6.36 7.31 -4.38
N SER A 110 -5.86 7.47 -3.15
CA SER A 110 -6.43 6.81 -1.98
C SER A 110 -7.77 7.41 -1.54
N THR A 111 -8.01 8.71 -1.78
CA THR A 111 -9.33 9.33 -1.58
C THR A 111 -10.41 8.71 -2.48
N ARG A 112 -10.01 8.11 -3.61
CA ARG A 112 -10.91 7.32 -4.47
C ARG A 112 -11.37 6.02 -3.81
N GLN A 113 -10.59 5.50 -2.85
CA GLN A 113 -10.85 4.26 -2.10
C GLN A 113 -11.39 4.48 -0.69
N THR A 114 -11.50 5.72 -0.17
CA THR A 114 -12.17 5.98 1.12
C THR A 114 -13.64 5.63 0.97
N GLY A 115 -13.88 4.40 1.40
CA GLY A 115 -14.98 3.56 1.08
C GLY A 115 -16.33 4.15 1.43
N ASP A 116 -17.25 3.92 0.53
CA ASP A 116 -18.65 3.79 0.88
C ASP A 116 -18.75 2.82 2.07
N TYR A 117 -19.53 3.21 3.06
CA TYR A 117 -19.95 2.31 4.14
C TYR A 117 -20.44 0.99 3.50
N VAL A 118 -19.72 -0.08 3.78
CA VAL A 118 -20.11 -1.41 3.33
C VAL A 118 -21.05 -1.99 4.38
N PRO A 119 -22.34 -2.25 4.03
CA PRO A 119 -23.28 -2.84 4.96
C PRO A 119 -22.71 -4.15 5.50
N ILE A 120 -22.87 -4.38 6.81
CA ILE A 120 -22.35 -5.59 7.48
C ILE A 120 -22.83 -6.88 6.77
N ARG A 121 -24.03 -6.87 6.21
CA ARG A 121 -24.56 -7.99 5.43
C ARG A 121 -23.64 -8.37 4.26
N THR A 122 -23.13 -7.39 3.52
CA THR A 122 -22.19 -7.62 2.41
C THR A 122 -20.86 -8.17 2.91
N VAL A 123 -20.36 -7.66 4.06
CA VAL A 123 -19.13 -8.16 4.68
C VAL A 123 -19.31 -9.63 5.11
N VAL A 124 -20.45 -9.98 5.71
CA VAL A 124 -20.76 -11.36 6.11
C VAL A 124 -20.85 -12.28 4.90
N MET A 125 -21.50 -11.86 3.81
CA MET A 125 -21.58 -12.68 2.59
C MET A 125 -20.20 -12.92 1.98
N ASN A 126 -19.36 -11.88 1.90
CA ASN A 126 -17.98 -12.01 1.42
C ASN A 126 -17.12 -12.91 2.32
N ALA A 127 -17.35 -12.86 3.64
CA ALA A 127 -16.65 -13.75 4.59
C ALA A 127 -17.07 -15.20 4.42
N LEU A 128 -18.38 -15.47 4.26
CA LEU A 128 -18.91 -16.82 4.00
C LEU A 128 -18.36 -17.39 2.69
N GLU A 129 -18.32 -16.59 1.62
CA GLU A 129 -17.74 -17.01 0.34
C GLU A 129 -16.24 -17.37 0.45
N LYS A 130 -15.47 -16.61 1.26
CA LYS A 130 -14.08 -16.96 1.55
C LYS A 130 -13.93 -18.27 2.33
N ILE A 131 -14.81 -18.49 3.32
CA ILE A 131 -14.83 -19.73 4.11
C ILE A 131 -15.20 -20.92 3.22
N GLU A 132 -16.18 -20.75 2.34
CA GLU A 132 -16.60 -21.79 1.40
C GLU A 132 -15.47 -22.14 0.42
N LYS A 133 -14.78 -21.16 -0.14
CA LYS A 133 -13.59 -21.38 -1.00
C LYS A 133 -12.47 -22.11 -0.24
N ALA A 134 -12.21 -21.72 1.01
CA ALA A 134 -11.23 -22.40 1.85
C ALA A 134 -11.63 -23.85 2.17
N ALA A 135 -12.92 -24.13 2.37
CA ALA A 135 -13.43 -25.49 2.62
C ALA A 135 -13.35 -26.41 1.38
N GLN A 136 -13.33 -25.82 0.17
CA GLN A 136 -13.19 -26.55 -1.09
C GLN A 136 -11.74 -26.83 -1.47
N GLN A 137 -10.78 -26.13 -0.88
CA GLN A 137 -9.35 -26.38 -1.10
C GLN A 137 -8.90 -27.63 -0.34
N GLU A 138 -8.29 -28.55 -1.05
CA GLU A 138 -7.60 -29.70 -0.43
C GLU A 138 -6.31 -29.19 0.22
N GLY A 139 -6.33 -28.97 1.53
CA GLY A 139 -5.15 -28.54 2.31
C GLY A 139 -5.50 -27.63 3.48
N THR A 140 -4.57 -27.52 4.43
CA THR A 140 -4.72 -26.68 5.64
C THR A 140 -4.17 -25.27 5.46
N VAL A 141 -3.49 -24.98 4.34
CA VAL A 141 -2.80 -23.72 4.07
C VAL A 141 -3.62 -22.86 3.13
N THR A 142 -4.22 -21.79 3.65
CA THR A 142 -5.03 -20.82 2.88
C THR A 142 -4.22 -19.63 2.41
N GLY A 143 -3.10 -19.35 3.07
CA GLY A 143 -2.13 -18.30 2.73
C GLY A 143 -0.98 -18.82 1.88
N ILE A 144 0.11 -18.06 1.85
CA ILE A 144 1.35 -18.43 1.16
C ILE A 144 2.09 -19.45 2.04
N PRO A 145 2.40 -20.66 1.54
CA PRO A 145 3.12 -21.67 2.29
C PRO A 145 4.55 -21.21 2.57
N THR A 146 5.02 -21.41 3.81
CA THR A 146 6.39 -21.07 4.21
C THR A 146 7.40 -22.19 3.91
N GLY A 147 6.91 -23.40 3.64
CA GLY A 147 7.72 -24.62 3.53
C GLY A 147 8.04 -25.29 4.87
N PHE A 148 7.66 -24.67 6.00
CA PHE A 148 7.77 -25.25 7.33
C PHE A 148 6.42 -25.83 7.76
N ILE A 149 6.27 -27.16 7.70
CA ILE A 149 4.99 -27.87 7.86
C ILE A 149 4.27 -27.46 9.16
N ASP A 150 4.99 -27.48 10.29
CA ASP A 150 4.40 -27.14 11.60
C ASP A 150 4.03 -25.67 11.71
N LEU A 151 4.76 -24.78 11.06
CA LEU A 151 4.45 -23.35 11.01
C LEU A 151 3.20 -23.14 10.16
N ASP A 152 3.17 -23.74 8.97
CA ASP A 152 2.05 -23.62 8.04
C ASP A 152 0.76 -24.23 8.63
N TYR A 153 0.86 -25.33 9.37
CA TYR A 153 -0.26 -25.92 10.08
C TYR A 153 -0.85 -24.97 11.14
N ARG A 154 0.02 -24.22 11.86
CA ARG A 154 -0.40 -23.31 12.94
C ARG A 154 -0.90 -21.96 12.42
N THR A 155 -0.36 -21.46 11.32
CA THR A 155 -0.65 -20.13 10.77
C THR A 155 -1.58 -20.16 9.58
N ALA A 156 -1.86 -21.36 9.02
CA ALA A 156 -2.47 -21.56 7.72
C ALA A 156 -1.70 -20.85 6.58
N GLY A 157 -0.37 -20.71 6.73
CA GLY A 157 0.49 -19.94 5.82
C GLY A 157 0.50 -18.44 6.09
N LEU A 158 1.28 -17.68 5.31
CA LEU A 158 1.35 -16.23 5.42
C LEU A 158 0.12 -15.60 4.77
N GLN A 159 -0.68 -14.90 5.58
CA GLN A 159 -1.94 -14.33 5.12
C GLN A 159 -1.75 -12.96 4.44
N PRO A 160 -2.48 -12.65 3.37
CA PRO A 160 -2.47 -11.34 2.76
C PRO A 160 -2.76 -10.22 3.77
N SER A 161 -2.07 -9.10 3.63
CA SER A 161 -2.20 -7.93 4.52
C SER A 161 -1.63 -8.12 5.93
N ASP A 162 -0.97 -9.23 6.23
CA ASP A 162 -0.33 -9.42 7.54
C ASP A 162 1.09 -8.87 7.58
N LEU A 163 1.46 -8.39 8.77
CA LEU A 163 2.83 -8.09 9.15
C LEU A 163 3.28 -9.16 10.15
N VAL A 164 4.27 -9.94 9.75
CA VAL A 164 4.89 -10.98 10.58
C VAL A 164 6.25 -10.48 11.04
N LEU A 165 6.46 -10.45 12.36
CA LEU A 165 7.75 -10.06 12.95
C LEU A 165 8.50 -11.30 13.40
N VAL A 166 9.74 -11.45 12.91
CA VAL A 166 10.66 -12.51 13.32
C VAL A 166 11.80 -11.89 14.11
N ALA A 167 11.74 -12.04 15.41
CA ALA A 167 12.74 -11.49 16.34
C ALA A 167 13.65 -12.60 16.91
N ALA A 168 14.95 -12.36 16.88
CA ALA A 168 15.93 -13.22 17.53
C ALA A 168 17.22 -12.45 17.79
N ARG A 169 18.05 -12.92 18.72
CA ARG A 169 19.39 -12.36 18.97
C ARG A 169 20.30 -12.51 17.73
N PRO A 170 21.35 -11.71 17.62
CA PRO A 170 22.37 -11.87 16.58
C PRO A 170 22.85 -13.31 16.46
N SER A 171 23.17 -13.73 15.24
CA SER A 171 23.71 -15.08 14.93
C SER A 171 22.80 -16.28 15.23
N MET A 172 21.52 -16.05 15.55
CA MET A 172 20.55 -17.15 15.80
C MET A 172 19.89 -17.69 14.51
N GLY A 173 20.34 -17.27 13.34
CA GLY A 173 19.87 -17.80 12.07
C GLY A 173 18.63 -17.10 11.48
N LYS A 174 18.28 -15.88 11.90
CA LYS A 174 17.12 -15.13 11.35
C LYS A 174 17.11 -15.07 9.82
N THR A 175 18.21 -14.57 9.23
CA THR A 175 18.37 -14.47 7.78
C THR A 175 18.26 -15.83 7.09
N ALA A 176 18.88 -16.88 7.68
CA ALA A 176 18.77 -18.25 7.13
C ALA A 176 17.31 -18.73 7.12
N PHE A 177 16.57 -18.47 8.20
CA PHE A 177 15.16 -18.84 8.30
C PHE A 177 14.31 -18.20 7.19
N VAL A 178 14.42 -16.88 7.00
CA VAL A 178 13.62 -16.20 5.97
C VAL A 178 14.10 -16.50 4.55
N LEU A 179 15.38 -16.81 4.34
CA LEU A 179 15.86 -17.27 3.04
C LEU A 179 15.28 -18.64 2.66
N ASN A 180 15.08 -19.56 3.62
CA ASN A 180 14.38 -20.83 3.37
C ASN A 180 12.91 -20.57 2.98
N ILE A 181 12.24 -19.62 3.64
CA ILE A 181 10.88 -19.20 3.24
C ILE A 181 10.90 -18.63 1.82
N ALA A 182 11.82 -17.70 1.55
CA ALA A 182 11.94 -17.08 0.21
C ALA A 182 12.20 -18.11 -0.88
N GLN A 183 13.11 -19.08 -0.63
CA GLN A 183 13.39 -20.18 -1.52
C GLN A 183 12.12 -21.00 -1.81
N HIS A 184 11.40 -21.41 -0.76
CA HIS A 184 10.18 -22.19 -0.93
C HIS A 184 9.13 -21.43 -1.73
N VAL A 185 8.91 -20.14 -1.41
CA VAL A 185 7.88 -19.32 -2.06
C VAL A 185 8.25 -18.99 -3.50
N ALA A 186 9.49 -18.56 -3.76
CA ALA A 186 9.89 -18.12 -5.09
C ALA A 186 10.23 -19.29 -6.03
N PHE A 187 10.91 -20.35 -5.52
CA PHE A 187 11.41 -21.44 -6.39
C PHE A 187 10.41 -22.58 -6.53
N HIS A 188 9.67 -22.92 -5.45
CA HIS A 188 8.77 -24.08 -5.47
C HIS A 188 7.30 -23.69 -5.65
N ALA A 189 6.87 -22.59 -5.04
CA ALA A 189 5.50 -22.08 -5.22
C ALA A 189 5.38 -21.11 -6.43
N HIS A 190 6.48 -20.71 -7.05
CA HIS A 190 6.54 -19.78 -8.20
C HIS A 190 5.78 -18.47 -7.94
N LEU A 191 5.96 -17.90 -6.75
CA LEU A 191 5.32 -16.67 -6.35
C LEU A 191 6.36 -15.54 -6.22
N CYS A 192 6.09 -14.40 -6.84
CA CYS A 192 6.99 -13.26 -6.78
C CYS A 192 7.26 -12.81 -5.34
N THR A 193 8.53 -12.81 -4.97
CA THR A 193 9.02 -12.50 -3.62
C THR A 193 10.08 -11.41 -3.69
N ALA A 194 9.92 -10.34 -2.91
CA ALA A 194 10.92 -9.28 -2.79
C ALA A 194 11.64 -9.36 -1.43
N ILE A 195 12.97 -9.37 -1.45
CA ILE A 195 13.82 -9.30 -0.27
C ILE A 195 14.53 -7.96 -0.25
N PHE A 196 14.28 -7.17 0.78
CA PHE A 196 15.04 -5.94 1.09
C PHE A 196 16.08 -6.28 2.14
N SER A 197 17.35 -6.35 1.71
CA SER A 197 18.47 -6.70 2.58
C SER A 197 19.27 -5.45 2.93
N LEU A 198 19.17 -5.02 4.17
CA LEU A 198 19.82 -3.80 4.65
C LEU A 198 21.19 -4.09 5.34
N GLU A 199 21.49 -5.36 5.60
CA GLU A 199 22.71 -5.82 6.27
C GLU A 199 23.68 -6.51 5.30
N MET A 200 23.15 -7.29 4.36
CA MET A 200 23.93 -8.13 3.45
C MET A 200 23.78 -7.69 2.03
N SER A 201 24.88 -7.76 1.23
CA SER A 201 24.79 -7.51 -0.21
C SER A 201 24.00 -8.63 -0.93
N LYS A 202 23.46 -8.29 -2.09
CA LYS A 202 22.72 -9.25 -2.95
C LYS A 202 23.58 -10.46 -3.33
N GLU A 203 24.89 -10.28 -3.57
CA GLU A 203 25.79 -11.38 -3.91
C GLU A 203 25.93 -12.36 -2.74
N GLN A 204 26.00 -11.84 -1.50
CA GLN A 204 26.07 -12.68 -0.29
C GLN A 204 24.79 -13.48 -0.08
N LEU A 205 23.62 -12.87 -0.36
CA LEU A 205 22.34 -13.58 -0.29
C LEU A 205 22.23 -14.65 -1.37
N VAL A 206 22.61 -14.35 -2.60
CA VAL A 206 22.61 -15.32 -3.72
C VAL A 206 23.55 -16.48 -3.42
N ASN A 207 24.73 -16.25 -2.84
CA ASN A 207 25.62 -17.34 -2.44
C ASN A 207 24.99 -18.27 -1.38
N ARG A 208 24.20 -17.72 -0.46
CA ARG A 208 23.45 -18.54 0.50
C ARG A 208 22.31 -19.30 -0.18
N LEU A 209 21.62 -18.69 -1.13
CA LEU A 209 20.59 -19.37 -1.90
C LEU A 209 21.17 -20.49 -2.78
N PHE A 210 22.36 -20.31 -3.36
CA PHE A 210 23.08 -21.37 -4.02
C PHE A 210 23.35 -22.55 -3.09
N SER A 211 23.88 -22.30 -1.90
CA SER A 211 24.12 -23.37 -0.93
C SER A 211 22.83 -24.09 -0.51
N LEU A 212 21.73 -23.35 -0.37
CA LEU A 212 20.42 -23.92 -0.02
C LEU A 212 19.87 -24.80 -1.14
N GLU A 213 19.91 -24.32 -2.37
CA GLU A 213 19.29 -25.00 -3.54
C GLU A 213 20.16 -26.17 -4.00
N SER A 214 21.45 -25.94 -4.28
CA SER A 214 22.36 -26.95 -4.78
C SER A 214 22.82 -27.98 -3.74
N LYS A 215 22.56 -27.72 -2.42
CA LYS A 215 23.09 -28.53 -1.31
C LYS A 215 24.62 -28.62 -1.28
N VAL A 216 25.31 -27.65 -1.87
CA VAL A 216 26.76 -27.50 -1.81
C VAL A 216 27.14 -26.72 -0.56
N ASP A 217 28.24 -27.15 0.08
CA ASP A 217 28.72 -26.52 1.30
C ASP A 217 29.07 -25.03 1.09
N ALA A 218 28.53 -24.13 1.94
CA ALA A 218 28.75 -22.71 1.85
C ALA A 218 30.22 -22.29 1.98
N GLN A 219 31.05 -23.06 2.69
CA GLN A 219 32.46 -22.79 2.81
C GLN A 219 33.20 -23.17 1.53
N ALA A 220 32.82 -24.28 0.89
CA ALA A 220 33.35 -24.68 -0.42
C ALA A 220 33.03 -23.62 -1.49
N LEU A 221 31.80 -23.08 -1.50
CA LEU A 221 31.41 -21.95 -2.37
C LEU A 221 32.29 -20.72 -2.14
N ARG A 222 32.54 -20.37 -0.89
CA ARG A 222 33.33 -19.18 -0.53
C ARG A 222 34.82 -19.32 -0.85
N THR A 223 35.37 -20.53 -0.73
CA THR A 223 36.79 -20.78 -0.97
C THR A 223 37.09 -21.19 -2.40
N GLY A 224 36.07 -21.50 -3.20
CA GLY A 224 36.23 -22.00 -4.56
C GLY A 224 36.71 -23.43 -4.65
N ASN A 225 36.75 -24.17 -3.52
CA ASN A 225 37.15 -25.57 -3.48
C ASN A 225 35.97 -26.49 -3.77
N LEU A 226 35.64 -26.62 -5.04
CA LEU A 226 34.47 -27.31 -5.58
C LEU A 226 34.91 -28.54 -6.38
N SER A 227 34.22 -29.66 -6.21
CA SER A 227 34.37 -30.83 -7.09
C SER A 227 33.56 -30.67 -8.38
N ASP A 228 33.85 -31.48 -9.38
CA ASP A 228 33.08 -31.50 -10.64
C ASP A 228 31.58 -31.76 -10.35
N ALA A 229 31.25 -32.65 -9.44
CA ALA A 229 29.87 -32.91 -9.01
C ALA A 229 29.20 -31.71 -8.32
N ASP A 230 29.97 -30.88 -7.61
CA ASP A 230 29.43 -29.65 -7.01
C ASP A 230 29.14 -28.60 -8.09
N TRP A 231 29.99 -28.52 -9.12
CA TRP A 231 29.75 -27.65 -10.26
C TRP A 231 28.49 -28.03 -11.03
N GLU A 232 28.22 -29.34 -11.24
CA GLU A 232 26.97 -29.79 -11.89
C GLU A 232 25.74 -29.33 -11.10
N LYS A 233 25.74 -29.54 -9.78
CA LYS A 233 24.65 -29.10 -8.89
C LYS A 233 24.48 -27.56 -8.87
N LEU A 234 25.59 -26.83 -8.92
CA LEU A 234 25.54 -25.37 -8.97
C LEU A 234 24.95 -24.84 -10.27
N VAL A 235 25.26 -25.47 -11.39
CA VAL A 235 24.66 -25.10 -12.71
C VAL A 235 23.17 -25.38 -12.69
N GLU A 236 22.73 -26.53 -12.17
CA GLU A 236 21.31 -26.83 -11.99
C GLU A 236 20.62 -25.81 -11.07
N GLY A 237 21.21 -25.55 -9.91
CA GLY A 237 20.70 -24.55 -8.96
C GLY A 237 20.67 -23.13 -9.55
N ALA A 238 21.64 -22.77 -10.40
CA ALA A 238 21.66 -21.47 -11.10
C ALA A 238 20.47 -21.32 -12.05
N GLY A 239 20.09 -22.41 -12.73
CA GLY A 239 18.89 -22.42 -13.58
C GLY A 239 17.63 -22.14 -12.76
N ILE A 240 17.44 -22.87 -11.64
CA ILE A 240 16.26 -22.70 -10.78
C ILE A 240 16.19 -21.29 -10.18
N ILE A 241 17.31 -20.76 -9.69
CA ILE A 241 17.37 -19.41 -9.11
C ILE A 241 17.11 -18.36 -10.21
N GLY A 242 17.69 -18.53 -11.42
CA GLY A 242 17.58 -17.59 -12.51
C GLY A 242 16.16 -17.52 -13.10
N ASP A 243 15.43 -18.63 -13.10
CA ASP A 243 14.06 -18.72 -13.60
C ASP A 243 13.02 -18.32 -12.54
N SER A 244 13.45 -18.01 -11.31
CA SER A 244 12.55 -17.67 -10.22
C SER A 244 12.12 -16.20 -10.24
N GLU A 245 10.94 -15.92 -9.71
CA GLU A 245 10.39 -14.58 -9.50
C GLU A 245 10.91 -13.96 -8.17
N LEU A 246 12.23 -14.05 -7.92
CA LEU A 246 12.86 -13.48 -6.73
C LEU A 246 13.53 -12.14 -7.04
N ILE A 247 13.12 -11.10 -6.33
CA ILE A 247 13.69 -9.75 -6.42
C ILE A 247 14.51 -9.49 -5.16
N ILE A 248 15.79 -9.11 -5.31
CA ILE A 248 16.66 -8.75 -4.18
C ILE A 248 17.08 -7.29 -4.33
N ASP A 249 16.79 -6.51 -3.32
CA ASP A 249 17.16 -5.09 -3.19
C ASP A 249 18.07 -4.92 -1.97
N ASP A 250 19.29 -4.47 -2.17
CA ASP A 250 20.30 -4.25 -1.13
C ASP A 250 20.61 -2.75 -0.91
N THR A 251 19.63 -1.88 -1.20
CA THR A 251 19.77 -0.43 -0.96
C THR A 251 19.94 -0.16 0.54
N PRO A 252 21.09 0.36 0.99
CA PRO A 252 21.35 0.60 2.40
C PRO A 252 20.51 1.77 2.91
N GLY A 253 19.95 1.62 4.12
CA GLY A 253 19.22 2.71 4.77
C GLY A 253 17.95 3.16 4.05
N ILE A 254 17.31 2.25 3.30
CA ILE A 254 16.09 2.56 2.54
C ILE A 254 15.03 3.23 3.42
N SER A 255 14.42 4.30 2.93
CA SER A 255 13.30 4.97 3.59
C SER A 255 11.99 4.20 3.38
N ILE A 256 11.01 4.42 4.28
CA ILE A 256 9.67 3.82 4.14
C ILE A 256 8.99 4.25 2.82
N SER A 257 9.17 5.50 2.39
CA SER A 257 8.61 6.02 1.14
C SER A 257 9.21 5.31 -0.07
N GLU A 258 10.52 5.18 -0.12
CA GLU A 258 11.21 4.48 -1.21
C GLU A 258 10.83 3.00 -1.26
N LEU A 259 10.83 2.31 -0.11
CA LEU A 259 10.41 0.91 -0.01
C LEU A 259 8.97 0.73 -0.53
N ARG A 260 8.07 1.63 -0.15
CA ARG A 260 6.67 1.62 -0.61
C ARG A 260 6.57 1.81 -2.12
N SER A 261 7.31 2.76 -2.68
CA SER A 261 7.36 3.03 -4.12
C SER A 261 7.83 1.80 -4.90
N LYS A 262 8.95 1.19 -4.48
CA LYS A 262 9.49 -0.03 -5.08
C LYS A 262 8.50 -1.21 -4.98
N CYS A 263 7.88 -1.42 -3.82
CA CYS A 263 6.90 -2.50 -3.64
C CYS A 263 5.66 -2.32 -4.51
N ARG A 264 5.17 -1.09 -4.70
CA ARG A 264 4.07 -0.80 -5.63
C ARG A 264 4.45 -1.14 -7.07
N LYS A 265 5.64 -0.74 -7.49
CA LYS A 265 6.17 -1.08 -8.81
C LYS A 265 6.22 -2.59 -9.01
N TYR A 266 6.84 -3.33 -8.08
CA TYR A 266 6.92 -4.79 -8.15
C TYR A 266 5.54 -5.46 -8.12
N LYS A 267 4.57 -4.88 -7.38
CA LYS A 267 3.19 -5.39 -7.38
C LYS A 267 2.51 -5.24 -8.73
N LEU A 268 2.77 -4.16 -9.45
CA LEU A 268 2.18 -3.91 -10.77
C LEU A 268 2.87 -4.70 -11.88
N GLU A 269 4.20 -4.80 -11.84
CA GLU A 269 4.99 -5.41 -12.92
C GLU A 269 5.12 -6.93 -12.78
N HIS A 270 5.19 -7.46 -11.55
CA HIS A 270 5.50 -8.86 -11.24
C HIS A 270 4.47 -9.54 -10.34
N ASP A 271 3.34 -8.90 -10.05
CA ASP A 271 2.30 -9.43 -9.14
C ASP A 271 2.87 -9.89 -7.79
N LEU A 272 3.69 -9.04 -7.17
CA LEU A 272 4.36 -9.30 -5.88
C LEU A 272 3.44 -9.96 -4.85
N LYS A 273 3.88 -11.09 -4.26
CA LYS A 273 3.11 -11.87 -3.29
C LYS A 273 3.70 -11.88 -1.88
N LEU A 274 5.01 -11.70 -1.73
CA LEU A 274 5.68 -11.72 -0.43
C LEU A 274 6.75 -10.62 -0.36
N ILE A 275 6.80 -9.91 0.77
CA ILE A 275 7.85 -8.92 1.06
C ILE A 275 8.62 -9.39 2.31
N ILE A 276 9.96 -9.45 2.22
CA ILE A 276 10.86 -9.78 3.33
C ILE A 276 11.79 -8.60 3.56
N ILE A 277 11.99 -8.20 4.81
CA ILE A 277 12.86 -7.07 5.20
C ILE A 277 13.86 -7.56 6.26
N ASP A 278 15.16 -7.49 5.97
CA ASP A 278 16.26 -7.87 6.85
C ASP A 278 17.21 -6.67 7.08
N TYR A 279 17.11 -5.97 8.20
CA TYR A 279 16.19 -5.96 9.31
C TYR A 279 15.70 -4.51 9.60
N LEU A 280 14.58 -4.38 10.31
CA LEU A 280 13.84 -3.12 10.51
C LEU A 280 14.69 -1.96 11.02
N GLN A 281 15.61 -2.25 11.94
CA GLN A 281 16.41 -1.22 12.63
C GLN A 281 17.43 -0.52 11.72
N LEU A 282 17.66 -1.01 10.51
CA LEU A 282 18.52 -0.34 9.52
C LEU A 282 17.74 0.58 8.57
N MET A 283 16.42 0.57 8.65
CA MET A 283 15.59 1.49 7.87
C MET A 283 15.73 2.92 8.40
N THR A 284 15.62 3.87 7.50
CA THR A 284 15.59 5.30 7.85
C THR A 284 14.14 5.73 8.06
N GLY A 285 13.86 6.33 9.21
CA GLY A 285 12.56 6.93 9.50
C GLY A 285 12.33 8.21 8.73
N SER A 286 11.12 8.74 8.73
CA SER A 286 10.68 9.93 7.99
C SER A 286 11.25 11.27 8.48
N GLY A 287 12.37 11.29 9.22
CA GLY A 287 13.19 12.46 9.52
C GLY A 287 12.56 13.62 10.30
N ARG A 288 11.28 13.55 10.69
CA ARG A 288 10.62 14.61 11.44
C ARG A 288 10.62 14.31 12.94
N GLY A 289 11.71 14.71 13.63
CA GLY A 289 11.67 14.95 15.08
C GLY A 289 11.31 13.76 15.98
N SER A 290 11.64 12.53 15.60
CA SER A 290 11.48 11.39 16.49
C SER A 290 12.44 11.51 17.66
N GLU A 291 11.90 11.82 18.84
CA GLU A 291 12.68 12.03 20.08
C GLU A 291 13.32 10.73 20.63
N SER A 292 12.92 9.56 20.12
CA SER A 292 13.52 8.27 20.52
C SER A 292 13.51 7.23 19.42
N ARG A 293 14.55 6.39 19.37
CA ARG A 293 14.67 5.24 18.46
C ARG A 293 13.49 4.26 18.56
N GLN A 294 12.91 4.12 19.75
CA GLN A 294 11.73 3.26 19.94
C GLN A 294 10.50 3.78 19.18
N GLN A 295 10.33 5.10 19.15
CA GLN A 295 9.22 5.73 18.44
C GLN A 295 9.38 5.58 16.94
N GLU A 296 10.60 5.75 16.42
CA GLU A 296 10.93 5.52 15.02
C GLU A 296 10.61 4.09 14.56
N ILE A 297 11.02 3.06 15.32
CA ILE A 297 10.71 1.66 15.03
C ILE A 297 9.20 1.41 15.07
N SER A 298 8.49 2.03 16.00
CA SER A 298 7.03 1.92 16.09
C SER A 298 6.34 2.53 14.86
N ASP A 299 6.83 3.66 14.36
CA ASP A 299 6.32 4.32 13.17
C ASP A 299 6.61 3.51 11.90
N ILE A 300 7.82 2.96 11.80
CA ILE A 300 8.20 2.03 10.73
C ILE A 300 7.25 0.81 10.73
N SER A 301 7.04 0.17 11.88
CA SER A 301 6.16 -1.01 11.98
C SER A 301 4.71 -0.69 11.59
N ARG A 302 4.18 0.46 12.00
CA ARG A 302 2.84 0.93 11.58
C ARG A 302 2.77 1.15 10.07
N SER A 303 3.80 1.75 9.51
CA SER A 303 3.89 2.01 8.07
C SER A 303 3.99 0.73 7.25
N LEU A 304 4.72 -0.27 7.73
CA LEU A 304 4.80 -1.58 7.09
C LEU A 304 3.49 -2.36 7.16
N LYS A 305 2.75 -2.27 8.28
CA LYS A 305 1.39 -2.86 8.35
C LYS A 305 0.43 -2.15 7.41
N ALA A 306 0.55 -0.84 7.25
CA ALA A 306 -0.22 -0.08 6.28
C ALA A 306 0.11 -0.52 4.84
N LEU A 307 1.40 -0.69 4.51
CA LEU A 307 1.86 -1.20 3.22
C LEU A 307 1.33 -2.60 2.93
N ALA A 308 1.41 -3.52 3.90
CA ALA A 308 0.87 -4.88 3.76
C ALA A 308 -0.63 -4.87 3.42
N ARG A 309 -1.41 -3.99 4.05
CA ARG A 309 -2.84 -3.83 3.79
C ARG A 309 -3.11 -3.21 2.41
N GLU A 310 -2.35 -2.18 2.06
CA GLU A 310 -2.47 -1.46 0.79
C GLU A 310 -2.27 -2.38 -0.42
N LEU A 311 -1.20 -3.19 -0.37
CA LEU A 311 -0.85 -4.11 -1.45
C LEU A 311 -1.58 -5.46 -1.37
N SER A 312 -2.26 -5.75 -0.23
CA SER A 312 -2.82 -7.06 0.08
C SER A 312 -1.76 -8.17 0.00
N VAL A 313 -0.55 -7.89 0.52
CA VAL A 313 0.62 -8.78 0.50
C VAL A 313 1.13 -8.96 1.93
N PRO A 314 1.49 -10.18 2.38
CA PRO A 314 2.18 -10.36 3.65
C PRO A 314 3.56 -9.71 3.64
N VAL A 315 3.91 -9.09 4.76
CA VAL A 315 5.25 -8.53 5.02
C VAL A 315 5.89 -9.29 6.16
N VAL A 316 7.04 -9.90 5.92
CA VAL A 316 7.87 -10.55 6.96
C VAL A 316 9.04 -9.63 7.26
N ALA A 317 9.11 -9.12 8.47
CA ALA A 317 10.15 -8.18 8.87
C ALA A 317 10.98 -8.79 10.02
N LEU A 318 12.30 -8.76 9.85
CA LEU A 318 13.23 -9.21 10.89
C LEU A 318 13.49 -8.08 11.88
N SER A 319 13.62 -8.47 13.15
CA SER A 319 13.98 -7.57 14.25
C SER A 319 15.12 -8.18 15.06
N GLN A 320 15.97 -7.32 15.54
CA GLN A 320 17.12 -7.67 16.36
C GLN A 320 16.93 -7.18 17.79
#